data_63937eb55f78f093f69f891acb3c1892
#
_entry.id   63937eb55f78f093f69f891acb3c1892
#
_cell.length_a   1.000
_cell.length_b   1.000
_cell.length_c   1.000
_cell.angle_alpha   90.00
_cell.angle_beta   90.00
_cell.angle_gamma   90.00
#
_symmetry.space_group_name_H-M   'P 1'
#
loop_
_entity.id
_entity.type
_entity.pdbx_description
1 polymer ?
#
loop_
_entity_poly.entity_id
_entity_poly.type
_entity_poly.pdbx_seq_one_letter_code
_entity_poly.pdbx_strand_id
1 'polypeptide(L)'
;METKNIILKLRMQKGLSQDELVEKIMVTRQAVSRWENGETVPNTETLKLLSKEFDVSINTLLGEPRKLICQCCGMPIEDDSILGRDKDGTLNEEYCKWCYADGTYTYSNMDDLIDVCVKNMVNENFSEEQADRKSTRLNSSHYQQSRMPSSA
;
A
#
# COMPACT_ATOMS: atom_id res chain seq x y z
N MET A 1 -16.69 -2.08 5.22
CA MET A 1 -17.57 -1.90 4.03
C MET A 1 -17.37 -3.11 3.14
N GLU A 2 -18.42 -3.73 2.61
CA GLU A 2 -18.26 -4.95 1.80
C GLU A 2 -17.63 -4.66 0.43
N THR A 3 -16.80 -5.58 -0.07
CA THR A 3 -16.08 -5.50 -1.36
C THR A 3 -16.98 -5.06 -2.52
N LYS A 4 -18.21 -5.56 -2.60
CA LYS A 4 -19.19 -5.18 -3.64
C LYS A 4 -19.46 -3.68 -3.68
N ASN A 5 -19.70 -3.08 -2.51
CA ASN A 5 -19.98 -1.65 -2.40
C ASN A 5 -18.76 -0.79 -2.74
N ILE A 6 -17.58 -1.29 -2.46
CA ILE A 6 -16.32 -0.59 -2.73
C ILE A 6 -16.04 -0.59 -4.22
N ILE A 7 -16.14 -1.75 -4.89
CA ILE A 7 -15.94 -1.85 -6.35
C ILE A 7 -16.93 -0.95 -7.08
N LEU A 8 -18.21 -1.02 -6.74
CA LEU A 8 -19.25 -0.16 -7.32
C LEU A 8 -18.93 1.32 -7.12
N LYS A 9 -18.59 1.72 -5.88
CA LYS A 9 -18.27 3.10 -5.54
C LYS A 9 -17.06 3.63 -6.32
N LEU A 10 -15.96 2.86 -6.36
CA LEU A 10 -14.74 3.25 -7.06
C LEU A 10 -14.97 3.38 -8.57
N ARG A 11 -15.71 2.44 -9.17
CA ARG A 11 -16.08 2.51 -10.58
C ARG A 11 -16.89 3.78 -10.88
N MET A 12 -17.89 4.07 -10.06
CA MET A 12 -18.71 5.28 -10.21
C MET A 12 -17.90 6.57 -10.00
N GLN A 13 -16.99 6.59 -9.05
CA GLN A 13 -16.11 7.74 -8.82
C GLN A 13 -15.20 8.03 -10.00
N LYS A 14 -14.76 6.98 -10.72
CA LYS A 14 -13.99 7.12 -11.97
C LYS A 14 -14.88 7.38 -13.20
N GLY A 15 -16.18 7.43 -13.05
CA GLY A 15 -17.12 7.65 -14.15
C GLY A 15 -17.19 6.50 -15.15
N LEU A 16 -16.75 5.30 -14.76
CA LEU A 16 -16.70 4.14 -15.65
C LEU A 16 -18.04 3.39 -15.65
N SER A 17 -18.50 2.97 -16.84
CA SER A 17 -19.52 1.95 -16.98
C SER A 17 -18.98 0.56 -16.65
N GLN A 18 -19.86 -0.44 -16.46
CA GLN A 18 -19.41 -1.83 -16.30
C GLN A 18 -18.62 -2.32 -17.52
N ASP A 19 -19.05 -1.94 -18.73
CA ASP A 19 -18.39 -2.35 -19.98
C ASP A 19 -16.98 -1.73 -20.13
N GLU A 20 -16.83 -0.46 -19.78
CA GLU A 20 -15.50 0.20 -19.75
C GLU A 20 -14.55 -0.42 -18.72
N LEU A 21 -15.05 -0.80 -17.55
CA LEU A 21 -14.23 -1.51 -16.57
C LEU A 21 -13.81 -2.88 -17.10
N VAL A 22 -14.71 -3.61 -17.75
CA VAL A 22 -14.44 -4.91 -18.39
C VAL A 22 -13.29 -4.82 -19.38
N GLU A 23 -13.30 -3.82 -20.27
CA GLU A 23 -12.24 -3.59 -21.25
C GLU A 23 -10.89 -3.32 -20.60
N LYS A 24 -10.87 -2.54 -19.50
CA LYS A 24 -9.64 -2.15 -18.80
C LYS A 24 -8.98 -3.30 -18.07
N ILE A 25 -9.76 -4.15 -17.42
CA ILE A 25 -9.23 -5.26 -16.59
C ILE A 25 -9.37 -6.63 -17.28
N MET A 26 -9.82 -6.66 -18.54
CA MET A 26 -9.92 -7.85 -19.39
C MET A 26 -10.69 -9.02 -18.74
N VAL A 27 -11.85 -8.72 -18.17
CA VAL A 27 -12.77 -9.71 -17.57
C VAL A 27 -14.11 -9.72 -18.32
N THR A 28 -15.07 -10.54 -17.88
CA THR A 28 -16.41 -10.54 -18.46
C THR A 28 -17.33 -9.57 -17.74
N ARG A 29 -18.31 -8.99 -18.44
CA ARG A 29 -19.34 -8.14 -17.85
C ARG A 29 -20.13 -8.86 -16.75
N GLN A 30 -20.40 -10.15 -16.95
CA GLN A 30 -21.06 -10.98 -15.95
C GLN A 30 -20.26 -11.07 -14.65
N ALA A 31 -18.92 -11.14 -14.72
CA ALA A 31 -18.06 -11.15 -13.55
C ALA A 31 -18.21 -9.83 -12.76
N VAL A 32 -18.10 -8.69 -13.43
CA VAL A 32 -18.27 -7.37 -12.79
C VAL A 32 -19.65 -7.24 -12.14
N SER A 33 -20.71 -7.63 -12.86
CA SER A 33 -22.07 -7.61 -12.33
C SER A 33 -22.23 -8.48 -11.08
N ARG A 34 -21.66 -9.68 -11.07
CA ARG A 34 -21.71 -10.57 -9.90
C ARG A 34 -20.96 -10.01 -8.70
N TRP A 35 -19.82 -9.33 -8.92
CA TRP A 35 -19.09 -8.69 -7.82
C TRP A 35 -19.87 -7.54 -7.22
N GLU A 36 -20.47 -6.69 -8.04
CA GLU A 36 -21.25 -5.54 -7.58
C GLU A 36 -22.59 -5.97 -6.90
N ASN A 37 -23.14 -7.12 -7.29
CA ASN A 37 -24.30 -7.71 -6.62
C ASN A 37 -23.93 -8.51 -5.35
N GLY A 38 -22.65 -8.80 -5.15
CA GLY A 38 -22.15 -9.58 -4.01
C GLY A 38 -22.36 -11.09 -4.15
N GLU A 39 -22.61 -11.58 -5.37
CA GLU A 39 -22.75 -13.02 -5.65
C GLU A 39 -21.40 -13.74 -5.58
N THR A 40 -20.35 -13.07 -5.99
CA THR A 40 -18.97 -13.59 -5.97
C THR A 40 -17.98 -12.48 -5.59
N VAL A 41 -16.79 -12.88 -5.16
CA VAL A 41 -15.66 -11.98 -4.90
C VAL A 41 -14.62 -12.15 -6.01
N PRO A 42 -13.98 -11.08 -6.48
CA PRO A 42 -12.87 -11.18 -7.43
C PRO A 42 -11.74 -12.07 -6.89
N ASN A 43 -11.11 -12.85 -7.74
CA ASN A 43 -9.92 -13.62 -7.36
C ASN A 43 -8.70 -12.68 -7.18
N THR A 44 -7.61 -13.21 -6.63
CA THR A 44 -6.40 -12.44 -6.31
C THR A 44 -5.82 -11.69 -7.52
N GLU A 45 -5.79 -12.34 -8.69
CA GLU A 45 -5.27 -11.70 -9.92
C GLU A 45 -6.16 -10.53 -10.36
N THR A 46 -7.46 -10.71 -10.30
CA THR A 46 -8.42 -9.64 -10.60
C THR A 46 -8.35 -8.50 -9.58
N LEU A 47 -8.15 -8.81 -8.29
CA LEU A 47 -7.96 -7.80 -7.26
C LEU A 47 -6.71 -6.94 -7.52
N LYS A 48 -5.61 -7.54 -8.01
CA LYS A 48 -4.42 -6.79 -8.42
C LYS A 48 -4.71 -5.84 -9.60
N LEU A 49 -5.47 -6.29 -10.59
CA LEU A 49 -5.88 -5.46 -11.73
C LEU A 49 -6.80 -4.30 -11.28
N LEU A 50 -7.76 -4.58 -10.42
CA LEU A 50 -8.65 -3.57 -9.85
C LEU A 50 -7.88 -2.56 -8.97
N SER A 51 -6.94 -3.03 -8.16
CA SER A 51 -6.04 -2.19 -7.36
C SER A 51 -5.28 -1.20 -8.23
N LYS A 52 -4.70 -1.67 -9.33
CA LYS A 52 -3.97 -0.84 -10.29
C LYS A 52 -4.89 0.13 -11.03
N GLU A 53 -6.04 -0.33 -11.51
CA GLU A 53 -6.99 0.52 -12.24
C GLU A 53 -7.60 1.61 -11.35
N PHE A 54 -7.94 1.28 -10.12
CA PHE A 54 -8.54 2.22 -9.18
C PHE A 54 -7.53 3.04 -8.38
N ASP A 55 -6.24 2.67 -8.41
CA ASP A 55 -5.17 3.26 -7.61
C ASP A 55 -5.47 3.20 -6.10
N VAL A 56 -5.88 2.02 -5.65
CA VAL A 56 -6.15 1.71 -4.23
C VAL A 56 -5.50 0.38 -3.85
N SER A 57 -5.20 0.18 -2.57
CA SER A 57 -4.66 -1.10 -2.11
C SER A 57 -5.68 -2.25 -2.22
N ILE A 58 -5.18 -3.49 -2.32
CA ILE A 58 -6.04 -4.68 -2.26
C ILE A 58 -6.78 -4.74 -0.92
N ASN A 59 -6.11 -4.32 0.14
CA ASN A 59 -6.68 -4.22 1.47
C ASN A 59 -7.91 -3.29 1.50
N THR A 60 -7.83 -2.14 0.85
CA THR A 60 -8.97 -1.22 0.66
C THR A 60 -10.10 -1.88 -0.12
N LEU A 61 -9.79 -2.63 -1.20
CA LEU A 61 -10.80 -3.34 -2.00
C LEU A 61 -11.54 -4.42 -1.20
N LEU A 62 -10.86 -5.08 -0.25
CA LEU A 62 -11.46 -6.09 0.60
C LEU A 62 -12.37 -5.52 1.70
N GLY A 63 -12.27 -4.21 1.96
CA GLY A 63 -13.20 -3.50 2.84
C GLY A 63 -12.98 -3.68 4.35
N GLU A 64 -12.01 -4.45 4.73
CA GLU A 64 -11.56 -4.58 6.12
C GLU A 64 -10.11 -4.10 6.21
N PRO A 65 -9.87 -2.80 6.43
CA PRO A 65 -8.53 -2.26 6.49
C PRO A 65 -7.76 -2.92 7.64
N ARG A 66 -6.80 -3.75 7.29
CA ARG A 66 -5.78 -4.18 8.26
C ARG A 66 -5.02 -2.93 8.69
N LYS A 67 -4.60 -2.88 9.94
CA LYS A 67 -3.62 -1.89 10.38
C LYS A 67 -2.28 -2.24 9.73
N LEU A 68 -2.04 -1.71 8.54
CA LEU A 68 -0.77 -1.88 7.84
C LEU A 68 0.32 -1.11 8.60
N ILE A 69 1.48 -1.71 8.70
CA ILE A 69 2.65 -1.11 9.33
C ILE A 69 3.81 -1.24 8.36
N CYS A 70 4.51 -0.14 8.10
CA CYS A 70 5.70 -0.18 7.27
C CYS A 70 6.74 -1.13 7.86
N GLN A 71 7.13 -2.13 7.10
CA GLN A 71 8.08 -3.17 7.52
C GLN A 71 9.51 -2.63 7.74
N CYS A 72 9.77 -1.42 7.27
CA CYS A 72 11.05 -0.77 7.41
C CYS A 72 11.11 0.16 8.64
N CYS A 73 10.28 1.20 8.70
CA CYS A 73 10.32 2.20 9.77
C CYS A 73 9.30 1.95 10.89
N GLY A 74 8.40 0.97 10.73
CA GLY A 74 7.37 0.64 11.71
C GLY A 74 6.25 1.68 11.83
N MET A 75 6.16 2.63 10.90
CA MET A 75 5.11 3.63 10.89
C MET A 75 3.77 3.00 10.50
N PRO A 76 2.67 3.34 11.18
CA PRO A 76 1.35 2.90 10.74
C PRO A 76 0.99 3.54 9.39
N ILE A 77 0.43 2.72 8.50
CA ILE A 77 -0.06 3.14 7.19
C ILE A 77 -1.59 3.20 7.29
N GLU A 78 -2.10 4.41 7.46
CA GLU A 78 -3.53 4.63 7.73
C GLU A 78 -4.36 4.76 6.45
N ASP A 79 -3.73 5.17 5.35
CA ASP A 79 -4.39 5.31 4.05
C ASP A 79 -3.46 4.97 2.88
N ASP A 80 -4.06 4.76 1.69
CA ASP A 80 -3.33 4.35 0.49
C ASP A 80 -2.34 5.40 -0.03
N SER A 81 -2.49 6.67 0.33
CA SER A 81 -1.57 7.75 -0.10
C SER A 81 -0.18 7.67 0.55
N ILE A 82 -0.06 6.89 1.62
CA ILE A 82 1.18 6.67 2.37
C ILE A 82 1.95 5.45 1.85
N LEU A 83 1.31 4.56 1.08
CA LEU A 83 1.93 3.37 0.53
C LEU A 83 3.06 3.69 -0.46
N GLY A 84 4.10 2.87 -0.40
CA GLY A 84 5.15 2.84 -1.40
C GLY A 84 4.63 2.37 -2.76
N ARG A 85 5.45 2.50 -3.80
CA ARG A 85 5.12 2.03 -5.15
C ARG A 85 6.23 1.17 -5.72
N ASP A 86 5.82 0.12 -6.40
CA ASP A 86 6.70 -0.71 -7.22
C ASP A 86 7.02 -0.02 -8.56
N LYS A 87 7.99 -0.54 -9.30
CA LYS A 87 8.40 0.02 -10.61
C LYS A 87 7.27 0.14 -11.63
N ASP A 88 6.27 -0.72 -11.55
CA ASP A 88 5.11 -0.71 -12.44
C ASP A 88 3.99 0.24 -11.97
N GLY A 89 4.24 1.00 -10.88
CA GLY A 89 3.29 1.93 -10.28
C GLY A 89 2.29 1.29 -9.33
N THR A 90 2.32 -0.02 -9.14
CA THR A 90 1.45 -0.74 -8.21
C THR A 90 1.75 -0.33 -6.77
N LEU A 91 0.70 -0.21 -5.94
CA LEU A 91 0.86 0.10 -4.52
C LEU A 91 1.50 -1.08 -3.78
N ASN A 92 2.51 -0.80 -2.97
CA ASN A 92 3.18 -1.78 -2.13
C ASN A 92 2.67 -1.67 -0.69
N GLU A 93 2.01 -2.72 -0.20
CA GLU A 93 1.39 -2.73 1.12
C GLU A 93 2.37 -3.03 2.28
N GLU A 94 3.63 -3.32 1.96
CA GLU A 94 4.65 -3.63 2.98
C GLU A 94 5.43 -2.41 3.44
N TYR A 95 5.56 -1.38 2.58
CA TYR A 95 6.42 -0.24 2.82
C TYR A 95 5.69 1.08 2.61
N CYS A 96 6.04 2.08 3.40
CA CYS A 96 5.58 3.45 3.16
C CYS A 96 6.41 4.12 2.04
N LYS A 97 5.82 5.14 1.42
CA LYS A 97 6.44 5.90 0.32
C LYS A 97 7.75 6.61 0.68
N TRP A 98 8.01 6.81 1.95
CA TRP A 98 9.27 7.42 2.42
C TRP A 98 10.40 6.40 2.55
N CYS A 99 10.08 5.14 2.71
CA CYS A 99 11.06 4.06 2.77
C CYS A 99 11.25 3.35 1.43
N TYR A 100 10.22 3.35 0.59
CA TYR A 100 10.23 2.62 -0.68
C TYR A 100 9.43 3.36 -1.75
N ALA A 101 10.08 3.69 -2.85
CA ALA A 101 9.48 4.40 -3.96
C ALA A 101 10.05 3.89 -5.29
N ASP A 102 9.19 3.79 -6.31
CA ASP A 102 9.56 3.39 -7.67
C ASP A 102 10.36 2.07 -7.75
N GLY A 103 10.00 1.13 -6.90
CA GLY A 103 10.64 -0.18 -6.85
C GLY A 103 12.00 -0.21 -6.16
N THR A 104 12.38 0.84 -5.45
CA THR A 104 13.67 0.93 -4.75
C THR A 104 13.53 1.50 -3.35
N TYR A 105 14.43 1.10 -2.46
CA TYR A 105 14.52 1.72 -1.14
C TYR A 105 15.15 3.12 -1.26
N THR A 106 14.65 4.06 -0.48
CA THR A 106 15.11 5.46 -0.47
C THR A 106 16.39 5.67 0.32
N TYR A 107 16.89 4.62 0.96
CA TYR A 107 18.11 4.61 1.78
C TYR A 107 19.04 3.48 1.32
N SER A 108 20.35 3.70 1.46
CA SER A 108 21.39 2.74 1.09
C SER A 108 22.05 2.07 2.31
N ASN A 109 21.92 2.67 3.47
CA ASN A 109 22.50 2.19 4.72
C ASN A 109 21.60 2.52 5.93
N MET A 110 22.00 2.08 7.12
CA MET A 110 21.23 2.23 8.35
C MET A 110 21.09 3.69 8.80
N ASP A 111 22.15 4.47 8.62
CA ASP A 111 22.14 5.87 9.05
C ASP A 111 21.19 6.70 8.18
N ASP A 112 21.19 6.49 6.86
CA ASP A 112 20.24 7.10 5.93
C ASP A 112 18.79 6.73 6.29
N LEU A 113 18.55 5.46 6.70
CA LEU A 113 17.23 5.02 7.13
C LEU A 113 16.77 5.75 8.41
N ILE A 114 17.65 5.89 9.39
CA ILE A 114 17.37 6.60 10.64
C ILE A 114 17.02 8.06 10.33
N ASP A 115 17.82 8.73 9.50
CA ASP A 115 17.58 10.12 9.10
C ASP A 115 16.24 10.31 8.40
N VAL A 116 15.89 9.41 7.48
CA VAL A 116 14.58 9.43 6.79
C VAL A 116 13.43 9.23 7.79
N CYS A 117 13.58 8.27 8.72
CA CYS A 117 12.57 8.00 9.74
C CYS A 117 12.39 9.20 10.68
N VAL A 118 13.49 9.77 11.21
CA VAL A 118 13.46 10.94 12.08
C VAL A 118 12.78 12.12 11.37
N LYS A 119 13.22 12.43 10.15
CA LYS A 119 12.69 13.56 9.36
C LYS A 119 11.19 13.47 9.09
N ASN A 120 10.65 12.27 8.87
CA ASN A 120 9.24 12.08 8.55
C ASN A 120 8.35 11.79 9.78
N MET A 121 8.95 11.44 10.92
CA MET A 121 8.22 11.19 12.16
C MET A 121 8.06 12.43 13.04
N VAL A 122 8.88 13.46 12.85
CA VAL A 122 8.80 14.69 13.63
C VAL A 122 7.54 15.47 13.29
N ASN A 123 6.74 15.75 14.31
CA ASN A 123 5.54 16.59 14.22
C ASN A 123 5.28 17.25 15.58
N GLU A 124 4.24 18.07 15.68
CA GLU A 124 3.89 18.80 16.91
C GLU A 124 3.75 17.92 18.16
N ASN A 125 3.37 16.65 17.99
CA ASN A 125 3.16 15.69 19.06
C ASN A 125 4.32 14.70 19.27
N PHE A 126 5.33 14.72 18.40
CA PHE A 126 6.43 13.77 18.39
C PHE A 126 7.75 14.48 18.09
N SER A 127 8.58 14.66 19.13
CA SER A 127 9.85 15.40 19.01
C SER A 127 10.92 14.60 18.25
N GLU A 128 11.92 15.31 17.72
CA GLU A 128 13.06 14.71 17.01
C GLU A 128 13.80 13.68 17.89
N GLU A 129 14.00 13.96 19.19
CA GLU A 129 14.61 13.02 20.11
C GLU A 129 13.78 11.72 20.30
N GLN A 130 12.46 11.83 20.32
CA GLN A 130 11.56 10.68 20.40
C GLN A 130 11.56 9.86 19.10
N ALA A 131 11.64 10.52 17.96
CA ALA A 131 11.75 9.89 16.65
C ALA A 131 13.06 9.11 16.51
N ASP A 132 14.19 9.69 16.90
CA ASP A 132 15.51 9.06 16.91
C ASP A 132 15.54 7.80 17.79
N ARG A 133 15.08 7.89 19.02
CA ARG A 133 14.99 6.74 19.94
C ARG A 133 14.13 5.61 19.38
N LYS A 134 13.03 5.92 18.71
CA LYS A 134 12.13 4.92 18.12
C LYS A 134 12.79 4.25 16.91
N SER A 135 13.41 5.02 16.03
CA SER A 135 14.13 4.52 14.85
C SER A 135 15.31 3.63 15.26
N THR A 136 16.09 4.03 16.25
CA THR A 136 17.21 3.23 16.79
C THR A 136 16.73 1.91 17.41
N ARG A 137 15.59 1.88 18.10
CA ARG A 137 15.01 0.65 18.65
C ARG A 137 14.51 -0.32 17.56
N LEU A 138 13.91 0.21 16.49
CA LEU A 138 13.48 -0.60 15.33
C LEU A 138 14.67 -1.25 14.63
N ASN A 139 15.81 -0.55 14.57
CA ASN A 139 17.03 -1.02 13.98
C ASN A 139 17.79 -2.09 14.79
N SER A 140 17.63 -2.11 16.09
CA SER A 140 18.26 -3.12 16.96
C SER A 140 17.56 -4.48 16.92
N SER A 141 16.39 -4.60 16.27
CA SER A 141 15.74 -5.89 16.07
C SER A 141 16.38 -6.63 14.90
N HIS A 142 16.90 -7.83 15.16
CA HIS A 142 17.49 -8.75 14.15
C HIS A 142 16.61 -9.00 12.90
N TYR A 143 15.35 -8.66 12.97
CA TYR A 143 14.36 -8.85 11.92
C TYR A 143 14.55 -7.93 10.72
N GLN A 144 15.13 -6.73 10.91
CA GLN A 144 15.35 -5.77 9.81
C GLN A 144 16.64 -6.03 9.04
N GLN A 145 17.68 -6.53 9.71
CA GLN A 145 18.96 -6.86 9.04
C GLN A 145 18.84 -7.96 7.99
N SER A 146 17.88 -8.88 8.15
CA SER A 146 17.67 -9.99 7.19
C SER A 146 16.88 -9.59 5.94
N ARG A 147 16.28 -8.39 5.91
CA ARG A 147 15.45 -7.92 4.80
C ARG A 147 16.08 -6.81 3.97
N MET A 148 17.21 -6.26 4.38
CA MET A 148 17.94 -5.33 3.53
C MET A 148 18.58 -6.08 2.37
N PRO A 149 18.40 -5.62 1.11
CA PRO A 149 19.10 -6.20 -0.01
C PRO A 149 20.60 -6.05 0.24
N SER A 150 21.32 -7.17 0.14
CA SER A 150 22.79 -7.11 0.07
C SER A 150 23.14 -6.20 -1.10
N SER A 151 23.85 -5.11 -0.82
CA SER A 151 24.46 -4.31 -1.86
C SER A 151 25.47 -5.21 -2.58
N ALA A 152 25.12 -5.64 -3.79
CA ALA A 152 26.03 -6.29 -4.71
C ALA A 152 26.81 -5.22 -5.47
#